data_faed674206490bf190e466389678fbb6
#
_entry.id   faed674206490bf190e466389678fbb6
#
_cell.length_a   1.000
_cell.length_b   1.000
_cell.length_c   1.000
_cell.angle_alpha   90.00
_cell.angle_beta   90.00
_cell.angle_gamma   90.00
#
_symmetry.space_group_name_H-M   'P 1'
#
loop_
_entity.id
_entity.type
_entity.pdbx_description
1 polymer ?
#
loop_
_entity_poly.entity_id
_entity_poly.type
_entity_poly.pdbx_seq_one_letter_code
_entity_poly.pdbx_strand_id
1 'polypeptide(L)'
;MNENIIPELSEEEIVQHFKVAEDSIRKRSPKILHEKGDYLNKVFNFIVIDSYMHPHLHPGKEKIEKMHLIQGSFALVIFDETGGVKKIIVLEKGKKEYISVPAFTWHTYVMLTKEVIVYETMEGVYEPSTWKEMAPWAPAENTAEAVPFLEMLKAEALSKR
;
A
#
# COMPACT_ATOMS: atom_id res chain seq x y z
N MET A 1 -1.49 -21.88 -12.04
CA MET A 1 -0.96 -20.57 -12.42
C MET A 1 0.27 -20.29 -11.58
N ASN A 2 1.34 -19.83 -12.19
CA ASN A 2 2.56 -19.53 -11.46
C ASN A 2 2.36 -18.22 -10.67
N GLU A 3 2.41 -18.28 -9.34
CA GLU A 3 2.22 -17.15 -8.44
C GLU A 3 3.23 -16.00 -8.65
N ASN A 4 4.35 -16.31 -9.32
CA ASN A 4 5.42 -15.36 -9.59
C ASN A 4 5.20 -14.52 -10.86
N ILE A 5 4.13 -14.76 -11.62
CA ILE A 5 3.84 -14.01 -12.83
C ILE A 5 2.95 -12.83 -12.48
N ILE A 6 3.47 -11.62 -12.65
CA ILE A 6 2.70 -10.39 -12.51
C ILE A 6 1.89 -10.22 -13.80
N PRO A 7 0.55 -10.09 -13.72
CA PRO A 7 -0.28 -9.85 -14.89
C PRO A 7 0.08 -8.55 -15.61
N GLU A 8 -0.16 -8.51 -16.90
CA GLU A 8 0.08 -7.30 -17.70
C GLU A 8 -1.06 -6.30 -17.53
N LEU A 9 -0.72 -5.02 -17.62
CA LEU A 9 -1.66 -3.91 -17.65
C LEU A 9 -1.56 -3.21 -19.00
N SER A 10 -2.70 -2.91 -19.63
CA SER A 10 -2.72 -2.07 -20.83
C SER A 10 -2.53 -0.60 -20.46
N GLU A 11 -2.04 0.19 -21.41
CA GLU A 11 -1.92 1.65 -21.23
C GLU A 11 -3.27 2.29 -20.93
N GLU A 12 -4.34 1.81 -21.58
CA GLU A 12 -5.71 2.29 -21.35
C GLU A 12 -6.18 2.03 -19.91
N GLU A 13 -5.91 0.84 -19.39
CA GLU A 13 -6.24 0.50 -17.99
C GLU A 13 -5.51 1.42 -17.00
N ILE A 14 -4.24 1.68 -17.25
CA ILE A 14 -3.42 2.55 -16.39
C ILE A 14 -4.00 3.96 -16.35
N VAL A 15 -4.28 4.54 -17.51
CA VAL A 15 -4.89 5.89 -17.61
C VAL A 15 -6.25 5.93 -16.91
N GLN A 16 -7.10 4.94 -17.15
CA GLN A 16 -8.44 4.86 -16.58
C GLN A 16 -8.39 4.76 -15.05
N HIS A 17 -7.54 3.88 -14.50
CA HIS A 17 -7.42 3.71 -13.06
C HIS A 17 -6.84 4.93 -12.35
N PHE A 18 -5.87 5.63 -12.94
CA PHE A 18 -5.37 6.86 -12.35
C PHE A 18 -6.41 7.98 -12.37
N LYS A 19 -7.24 8.07 -13.39
CA LYS A 19 -8.35 9.01 -13.41
C LYS A 19 -9.32 8.72 -12.27
N VAL A 20 -9.69 7.47 -12.06
CA VAL A 20 -10.53 7.05 -10.94
C VAL A 20 -9.86 7.37 -9.61
N ALA A 21 -8.56 7.11 -9.48
CA ALA A 21 -7.81 7.42 -8.26
C ALA A 21 -7.79 8.93 -7.95
N GLU A 22 -7.56 9.78 -8.94
CA GLU A 22 -7.58 11.23 -8.77
C GLU A 22 -8.94 11.75 -8.30
N ASP A 23 -10.02 11.20 -8.81
CA ASP A 23 -11.39 11.58 -8.47
C ASP A 23 -11.87 10.95 -7.14
N SER A 24 -11.19 9.92 -6.66
CA SER A 24 -11.52 9.24 -5.42
C SER A 24 -11.13 10.07 -4.19
N ILE A 25 -11.97 10.04 -3.15
CA ILE A 25 -11.63 10.65 -1.87
C ILE A 25 -10.41 10.01 -1.21
N ARG A 26 -10.18 8.72 -1.47
CA ARG A 26 -9.02 7.97 -0.95
C ARG A 26 -7.76 8.17 -1.80
N LYS A 27 -7.87 8.80 -2.96
CA LYS A 27 -6.76 9.03 -3.89
C LYS A 27 -6.06 7.75 -4.33
N ARG A 28 -6.82 6.67 -4.45
CA ARG A 28 -6.36 5.38 -4.98
C ARG A 28 -7.51 4.59 -5.60
N SER A 29 -7.16 3.70 -6.53
CA SER A 29 -8.08 2.83 -7.24
C SER A 29 -7.51 1.41 -7.29
N PRO A 30 -8.18 0.41 -6.71
CA PRO A 30 -7.74 -0.97 -6.81
C PRO A 30 -8.28 -1.66 -8.07
N LYS A 31 -7.45 -2.49 -8.70
CA LYS A 31 -7.90 -3.50 -9.65
C LYS A 31 -7.78 -4.86 -9.00
N ILE A 32 -8.90 -5.42 -8.57
CA ILE A 32 -8.96 -6.69 -7.87
C ILE A 32 -8.97 -7.82 -8.91
N LEU A 33 -8.05 -8.77 -8.77
CA LEU A 33 -7.88 -9.89 -9.72
C LEU A 33 -8.38 -11.23 -9.18
N HIS A 34 -8.56 -11.33 -7.86
CA HIS A 34 -9.10 -12.53 -7.22
C HIS A 34 -10.61 -12.47 -7.13
N GLU A 35 -11.24 -13.64 -7.01
CA GLU A 35 -12.68 -13.76 -6.78
C GLU A 35 -12.97 -13.87 -5.29
N LYS A 36 -14.22 -13.60 -4.93
CA LYS A 36 -14.69 -13.75 -3.55
C LYS A 36 -14.50 -15.20 -3.09
N GLY A 37 -13.84 -15.38 -1.96
CA GLY A 37 -13.57 -16.70 -1.40
C GLY A 37 -12.20 -17.29 -1.78
N ASP A 38 -11.50 -16.67 -2.71
CA ASP A 38 -10.14 -17.11 -3.05
C ASP A 38 -9.20 -16.97 -1.85
N TYR A 39 -8.31 -17.94 -1.70
CA TYR A 39 -7.29 -17.92 -0.65
C TYR A 39 -6.14 -16.96 -0.97
N LEU A 40 -5.80 -16.82 -2.25
CA LEU A 40 -4.77 -15.88 -2.68
C LEU A 40 -5.41 -14.60 -3.22
N ASN A 41 -5.18 -13.50 -2.52
CA ASN A 41 -5.65 -12.17 -2.93
C ASN A 41 -4.61 -11.53 -3.83
N LYS A 42 -5.05 -10.97 -4.95
CA LYS A 42 -4.20 -10.31 -5.94
C LYS A 42 -4.84 -8.99 -6.35
N VAL A 43 -4.10 -7.91 -6.16
CA VAL A 43 -4.61 -6.56 -6.41
C VAL A 43 -3.53 -5.68 -7.02
N PHE A 44 -3.87 -4.94 -8.07
CA PHE A 44 -3.10 -3.75 -8.44
C PHE A 44 -3.69 -2.54 -7.73
N ASN A 45 -2.85 -1.77 -7.06
CA ASN A 45 -3.25 -0.47 -6.51
C ASN A 45 -2.63 0.65 -7.34
N PHE A 46 -3.50 1.53 -7.83
CA PHE A 46 -3.14 2.76 -8.55
C PHE A 46 -3.29 3.90 -7.55
N ILE A 47 -2.19 4.53 -7.18
CA ILE A 47 -2.17 5.44 -6.03
C ILE A 47 -1.55 6.77 -6.46
N VAL A 48 -2.22 7.87 -6.18
CA VAL A 48 -1.67 9.21 -6.41
C VAL A 48 -1.03 9.77 -5.14
N ILE A 49 -0.15 10.74 -5.31
CA ILE A 49 0.78 11.21 -4.26
C ILE A 49 0.11 11.67 -2.96
N ASP A 50 -1.11 12.17 -3.04
CA ASP A 50 -1.83 12.67 -1.86
C ASP A 50 -2.63 11.60 -1.11
N SER A 51 -2.53 10.34 -1.52
CA SER A 51 -3.21 9.25 -0.83
C SER A 51 -2.59 9.02 0.54
N TYR A 52 -3.42 9.07 1.57
CA TYR A 52 -3.05 8.68 2.93
C TYR A 52 -3.70 7.36 3.27
N MET A 53 -2.89 6.41 3.66
CA MET A 53 -3.37 5.12 4.13
C MET A 53 -3.17 5.03 5.65
N HIS A 54 -4.26 4.83 6.37
CA HIS A 54 -4.20 4.66 7.82
C HIS A 54 -3.21 3.52 8.17
N PRO A 55 -2.20 3.75 9.00
CA PRO A 55 -1.33 2.70 9.47
C PRO A 55 -2.12 1.54 10.07
N HIS A 56 -1.73 0.32 9.73
CA HIS A 56 -2.47 -0.88 10.08
C HIS A 56 -1.55 -2.09 10.16
N LEU A 57 -2.08 -3.19 10.66
CA LEU A 57 -1.46 -4.51 10.57
C LEU A 57 -2.48 -5.52 10.06
N HIS A 58 -1.99 -6.63 9.55
CA HIS A 58 -2.82 -7.76 9.14
C HIS A 58 -2.71 -8.86 10.19
N PRO A 59 -3.79 -9.14 10.94
CA PRO A 59 -3.78 -10.17 11.99
C PRO A 59 -4.06 -11.56 11.41
N GLY A 60 -3.02 -12.33 11.22
CA GLY A 60 -3.09 -13.68 10.67
C GLY A 60 -1.72 -14.12 10.18
N LYS A 61 -1.25 -15.29 10.58
CA LYS A 61 0.10 -15.79 10.25
C LYS A 61 0.34 -15.87 8.74
N GLU A 62 -0.69 -16.18 7.97
CA GLU A 62 -0.67 -16.29 6.52
C GLU A 62 -0.66 -14.94 5.81
N LYS A 63 -1.05 -13.89 6.50
CA LYS A 63 -1.22 -12.54 5.92
C LYS A 63 0.10 -11.79 5.80
N ILE A 64 1.00 -12.35 5.01
CA ILE A 64 2.25 -11.70 4.62
C ILE A 64 1.96 -10.93 3.35
N GLU A 65 2.08 -9.60 3.41
CA GLU A 65 1.82 -8.73 2.28
C GLU A 65 3.05 -8.64 1.38
N LYS A 66 2.92 -9.08 0.14
CA LYS A 66 3.98 -9.00 -0.85
C LYS A 66 3.68 -7.89 -1.83
N MET A 67 4.59 -6.94 -1.94
CA MET A 67 4.45 -5.75 -2.77
C MET A 67 5.50 -5.71 -3.87
N HIS A 68 5.04 -5.60 -5.12
CA HIS A 68 5.90 -5.41 -6.28
C HIS A 68 5.63 -4.03 -6.86
N LEU A 69 6.67 -3.21 -6.94
CA LEU A 69 6.57 -1.88 -7.55
C LEU A 69 6.56 -2.01 -9.08
N ILE A 70 5.50 -1.51 -9.69
CA ILE A 70 5.32 -1.53 -11.15
C ILE A 70 5.70 -0.18 -11.76
N GLN A 71 5.31 0.91 -11.11
CA GLN A 71 5.57 2.28 -11.58
C GLN A 71 5.76 3.22 -10.40
N GLY A 72 6.65 4.19 -10.56
CA GLY A 72 6.86 5.26 -9.58
C GLY A 72 7.77 4.88 -8.44
N SER A 73 7.57 5.51 -7.29
CA SER A 73 8.33 5.27 -6.06
C SER A 73 7.44 5.46 -4.84
N PHE A 74 7.62 4.59 -3.86
CA PHE A 74 6.96 4.73 -2.55
C PHE A 74 7.89 4.31 -1.41
N ALA A 75 7.58 4.73 -0.21
CA ALA A 75 8.27 4.29 0.99
C ALA A 75 7.34 3.46 1.86
N LEU A 76 7.81 2.30 2.28
CA LEU A 76 7.17 1.52 3.33
C LEU A 76 7.67 2.06 4.67
N VAL A 77 6.73 2.41 5.55
CA VAL A 77 7.01 2.90 6.90
C VAL A 77 6.55 1.84 7.89
N ILE A 78 7.48 1.36 8.71
CA ILE A 78 7.20 0.38 9.77
C ILE A 78 7.25 1.10 11.11
N PHE A 79 6.25 0.85 11.95
CA PHE A 79 6.10 1.49 13.25
C PHE A 79 6.25 0.50 14.41
N ASP A 80 6.59 1.02 15.58
CA ASP A 80 6.45 0.29 16.83
C ASP A 80 4.99 0.34 17.32
N GLU A 81 4.73 -0.26 18.47
CA GLU A 81 3.38 -0.37 19.04
C GLU A 81 2.77 0.96 19.49
N THR A 82 3.60 1.98 19.67
CA THR A 82 3.18 3.30 20.13
C THR A 82 3.10 4.34 19.01
N GLY A 83 3.44 3.95 17.78
CA GLY A 83 3.42 4.84 16.63
C GLY A 83 4.77 5.47 16.29
N GLY A 84 5.83 5.08 16.98
CA GLY A 84 7.20 5.49 16.64
C GLY A 84 7.65 4.85 15.34
N VAL A 85 8.29 5.61 14.46
CA VAL A 85 8.84 5.07 13.20
C VAL A 85 10.08 4.23 13.52
N LYS A 86 9.99 2.93 13.23
CA LYS A 86 11.11 1.98 13.41
C LYS A 86 12.01 1.89 12.19
N LYS A 87 11.41 1.89 10.99
CA LYS A 87 12.14 1.66 9.76
C LYS A 87 11.39 2.27 8.59
N ILE A 88 12.15 2.83 7.65
CA ILE A 88 11.62 3.32 6.37
C ILE A 88 12.40 2.62 5.27
N ILE A 89 11.69 2.04 4.31
CA ILE A 89 12.27 1.34 3.16
C ILE A 89 11.70 1.99 1.91
N VAL A 90 12.59 2.59 1.11
CA VAL A 90 12.20 3.22 -0.16
C VAL A 90 12.27 2.21 -1.29
N LEU A 91 11.17 2.10 -2.05
CA LEU A 91 11.12 1.34 -3.28
C LEU A 91 11.13 2.31 -4.46
N GLU A 92 11.95 2.01 -5.45
CA GLU A 92 12.16 2.85 -6.63
C GLU A 92 12.49 1.97 -7.83
N LYS A 93 11.89 2.27 -8.98
CA LYS A 93 12.15 1.52 -10.22
C LYS A 93 13.62 1.56 -10.57
N GLY A 94 14.17 0.41 -10.93
CA GLY A 94 15.60 0.27 -11.24
C GLY A 94 16.49 0.07 -10.01
N LYS A 95 15.93 0.10 -8.80
CA LYS A 95 16.63 -0.14 -7.54
C LYS A 95 15.93 -1.26 -6.78
N LYS A 96 15.30 -0.97 -5.65
CA LYS A 96 14.51 -1.95 -4.90
C LYS A 96 13.07 -1.89 -5.39
N GLU A 97 12.57 -2.97 -5.94
CA GLU A 97 11.24 -3.05 -6.55
C GLU A 97 10.29 -4.02 -5.84
N TYR A 98 10.78 -4.75 -4.84
CA TYR A 98 9.98 -5.74 -4.12
C TYR A 98 10.23 -5.66 -2.63
N ILE A 99 9.16 -5.87 -1.85
CA ILE A 99 9.24 -6.05 -0.41
C ILE A 99 8.11 -6.94 0.09
N SER A 100 8.36 -7.68 1.16
CA SER A 100 7.32 -8.37 1.91
C SER A 100 7.19 -7.78 3.31
N VAL A 101 5.95 -7.58 3.76
CA VAL A 101 5.62 -7.10 5.10
C VAL A 101 5.12 -8.29 5.90
N PRO A 102 5.81 -8.67 7.00
CA PRO A 102 5.35 -9.76 7.85
C PRO A 102 3.96 -9.47 8.44
N ALA A 103 3.21 -10.53 8.72
CA ALA A 103 1.96 -10.42 9.47
C ALA A 103 2.21 -9.73 10.83
N PHE A 104 1.19 -9.14 11.41
CA PHE A 104 1.23 -8.44 12.71
C PHE A 104 2.20 -7.27 12.79
N THR A 105 2.55 -6.67 11.65
CA THR A 105 3.50 -5.55 11.58
C THR A 105 2.75 -4.25 11.31
N TRP A 106 2.84 -3.28 12.23
CA TRP A 106 2.28 -1.95 12.02
C TRP A 106 3.02 -1.24 10.88
N HIS A 107 2.31 -0.89 9.83
CA HIS A 107 2.90 -0.26 8.66
C HIS A 107 1.92 0.61 7.89
N THR A 108 2.48 1.47 7.07
CA THR A 108 1.79 2.16 5.98
C THR A 108 2.79 2.35 4.84
N TYR A 109 2.32 2.81 3.70
CA TYR A 109 3.23 3.25 2.64
C TYR A 109 2.79 4.60 2.10
N VAL A 110 3.77 5.43 1.80
CA VAL A 110 3.58 6.80 1.32
C VAL A 110 4.17 6.96 -0.06
N MET A 111 3.44 7.62 -0.95
CA MET A 111 3.86 7.81 -2.33
C MET A 111 4.90 8.93 -2.41
N LEU A 112 5.97 8.70 -3.15
CA LEU A 112 7.06 9.67 -3.34
C LEU A 112 7.06 10.28 -4.73
N THR A 113 6.29 9.73 -5.67
CA THR A 113 6.07 10.25 -7.01
C THR A 113 4.59 10.49 -7.25
N LYS A 114 4.26 11.29 -8.26
CA LYS A 114 2.88 11.68 -8.57
C LYS A 114 1.94 10.49 -8.71
N GLU A 115 2.39 9.46 -9.39
CA GLU A 115 1.62 8.24 -9.66
C GLU A 115 2.44 7.02 -9.31
N VAL A 116 1.82 6.04 -8.62
CA VAL A 116 2.45 4.79 -8.21
C VAL A 116 1.52 3.63 -8.52
N ILE A 117 2.08 2.56 -9.08
CA ILE A 117 1.37 1.29 -9.25
C ILE A 117 2.11 0.22 -8.46
N VAL A 118 1.38 -0.45 -7.57
CA VAL A 118 1.89 -1.56 -6.76
C VAL A 118 1.04 -2.80 -7.04
N TYR A 119 1.69 -3.92 -7.30
CA TYR A 119 1.02 -5.22 -7.36
C TYR A 119 1.18 -5.90 -6.02
N GLU A 120 0.07 -6.20 -5.37
CA GLU A 120 0.05 -6.77 -4.01
C GLU A 120 -0.57 -8.16 -4.03
N THR A 121 0.05 -9.10 -3.31
CA THR A 121 -0.51 -10.42 -3.05
C THR A 121 -0.50 -10.71 -1.57
N MET A 122 -1.54 -11.41 -1.09
CA MET A 122 -1.66 -11.83 0.30
C MET A 122 -2.50 -13.11 0.41
N GLU A 123 -2.04 -14.05 1.20
CA GLU A 123 -2.79 -15.27 1.48
C GLU A 123 -3.84 -15.05 2.57
N GLY A 124 -4.87 -15.87 2.53
CA GLY A 124 -6.01 -15.84 3.46
C GLY A 124 -7.29 -15.41 2.76
N VAL A 125 -8.41 -16.04 3.09
CA VAL A 125 -9.71 -15.64 2.54
C VAL A 125 -10.07 -14.26 3.08
N TYR A 126 -10.40 -13.34 2.17
CA TYR A 126 -10.73 -11.97 2.54
C TYR A 126 -12.03 -11.92 3.36
N GLU A 127 -11.92 -11.40 4.58
CA GLU A 127 -13.04 -11.10 5.46
C GLU A 127 -12.88 -9.66 5.96
N PRO A 128 -13.77 -8.72 5.55
CA PRO A 128 -13.59 -7.29 5.85
C PRO A 128 -13.41 -6.98 7.33
N SER A 129 -14.13 -7.68 8.21
CA SER A 129 -14.10 -7.43 9.66
C SER A 129 -12.78 -7.80 10.34
N THR A 130 -11.98 -8.68 9.73
CA THR A 130 -10.75 -9.22 10.32
C THR A 130 -9.53 -9.07 9.42
N TRP A 131 -9.68 -8.43 8.26
CA TRP A 131 -8.59 -8.34 7.29
C TRP A 131 -7.42 -7.50 7.79
N LYS A 132 -7.72 -6.40 8.44
CA LYS A 132 -6.72 -5.52 9.02
C LYS A 132 -7.21 -4.87 10.30
N GLU A 133 -6.25 -4.51 11.15
CA GLU A 133 -6.47 -3.74 12.35
C GLU A 133 -5.85 -2.36 12.18
N MET A 134 -6.64 -1.30 12.40
CA MET A 134 -6.18 0.08 12.27
C MET A 134 -5.43 0.53 13.51
N ALA A 135 -4.34 1.26 13.33
CA ALA A 135 -3.56 1.78 14.43
C ALA A 135 -4.35 2.85 15.21
N PRO A 136 -4.58 2.66 16.52
CA PRO A 136 -5.33 3.63 17.32
C PRO A 136 -4.60 4.95 17.54
N TRP A 137 -3.28 4.96 17.37
CA TRP A 137 -2.42 6.13 17.56
C TRP A 137 -2.26 6.99 16.30
N ALA A 138 -2.81 6.59 15.17
CA ALA A 138 -2.71 7.33 13.91
C ALA A 138 -4.04 7.97 13.53
N PRO A 139 -4.03 9.08 12.78
CA PRO A 139 -5.26 9.69 12.30
C PRO A 139 -5.97 8.78 11.30
N ALA A 140 -7.29 8.80 11.30
CA ALA A 140 -8.10 8.11 10.31
C ALA A 140 -8.01 8.80 8.95
N GLU A 141 -8.29 8.06 7.88
CA GLU A 141 -8.39 8.62 6.54
C GLU A 141 -9.48 9.72 6.48
N ASN A 142 -9.27 10.70 5.64
CA ASN A 142 -10.21 11.81 5.36
C ASN A 142 -10.48 12.69 6.58
N THR A 143 -9.52 12.78 7.50
CA THR A 143 -9.55 13.72 8.62
C THR A 143 -8.54 14.86 8.41
N ALA A 144 -8.75 16.00 9.08
CA ALA A 144 -7.81 17.12 9.00
C ALA A 144 -6.41 16.75 9.51
N GLU A 145 -6.34 15.90 10.51
CA GLU A 145 -5.09 15.44 11.14
C GLU A 145 -4.27 14.54 10.22
N ALA A 146 -4.91 13.88 9.26
CA ALA A 146 -4.22 13.00 8.31
C ALA A 146 -3.25 13.75 7.40
N VAL A 147 -3.55 14.97 7.03
CA VAL A 147 -2.71 15.76 6.11
C VAL A 147 -1.33 16.06 6.70
N PRO A 148 -1.20 16.68 7.87
CA PRO A 148 0.12 16.91 8.46
C PRO A 148 0.86 15.62 8.81
N PHE A 149 0.15 14.57 9.20
CA PHE A 149 0.74 13.27 9.48
C PHE A 149 1.37 12.67 8.22
N LEU A 150 0.66 12.69 7.09
CA LEU A 150 1.18 12.24 5.81
C LEU A 150 2.42 13.06 5.38
N GLU A 151 2.36 14.38 5.52
CA GLU A 151 3.50 15.25 5.16
C GLU A 151 4.73 14.97 6.01
N MET A 152 4.55 14.70 7.30
CA MET A 152 5.64 14.30 8.18
C MET A 152 6.28 12.98 7.72
N LEU A 153 5.49 11.97 7.40
CA LEU A 153 6.00 10.68 6.92
C LEU A 153 6.72 10.81 5.58
N LYS A 154 6.20 11.63 4.66
CA LYS A 154 6.87 11.91 3.37
C LYS A 154 8.23 12.57 3.59
N ALA A 155 8.29 13.56 4.47
CA ALA A 155 9.55 14.27 4.76
C ALA A 155 10.60 13.31 5.33
N GLU A 156 10.22 12.45 6.26
CA GLU A 156 11.11 11.43 6.80
C GLU A 156 11.57 10.44 5.71
N ALA A 157 10.66 10.00 4.87
CA ALA A 157 10.97 9.07 3.77
C ALA A 157 11.94 9.69 2.75
N LEU A 158 11.72 10.94 2.38
CA LEU A 158 12.60 11.66 1.44
C LEU A 158 14.01 11.85 1.99
N SER A 159 14.16 11.96 3.31
CA SER A 159 15.48 12.05 3.96
C SER A 159 16.28 10.75 3.88
N LYS A 160 15.63 9.63 3.57
CA LYS A 160 16.25 8.29 3.42
C LYS A 160 16.55 7.91 1.97
N ARG A 161 16.17 8.74 1.04
CA ARG A 161 16.30 8.49 -0.39
C ARG A 161 17.74 8.63 -0.90
#